data_19fdd941ee5d51743319766dfcb98ce7
#
_entry.id   19fdd941ee5d51743319766dfcb98ce7
#
_cell.length_a   1.000
_cell.length_b   1.000
_cell.length_c   1.000
_cell.angle_alpha   90.00
_cell.angle_beta   90.00
_cell.angle_gamma   90.00
#
_symmetry.space_group_name_H-M   'P 1'
#
loop_
_entity.id
_entity.type
_entity.pdbx_description
1 polymer ?
#
loop_
_entity_poly.entity_id
_entity_poly.type
_entity_poly.pdbx_seq_one_letter_code
_entity_poly.pdbx_strand_id
1 'polypeptide(L)'
;MPMLTKVAPLTCLTLVLLTACGKDEAPADAQTSAAQGPATITVLLGSGAPLTGNIAHLGKDHENGVRLAIEDLNAKNLQIEGKTLKLEVLSEDDQGDPRQASLVAQKLVDAKVAGVIGHVTSGPTITASQRYNEAAIPQVSPSATNPQYTLQGFKGAFRVMANDIQQGLVLGSYAARQLGAKRIAIIDDRTAYGQGLADEVEKAAKAAGAVVVGREYTKNDATDFKAQLTSIKSKKPDVVFYGGMDAQAGPLAKQAKQLGLGVKLLAGDGGCSPEFIKLAGDAAEGAYCTQTGLPLGDMPKGVDFEKRFKEKFGIEVQIYAPYAYDAVYVLVEAMVRANSTDPTKYLPEIANTNLSGVSGQIQFDEKGDLRNGAVTVYQIKDGKLNVLEVVGGSGLVAQATAAVQATADAAQEAGVATVNAVSAPTPTAAK
;
A
#
# COMPACT_ATOMS: atom_id res chain seq x y z
N MET A 1 -40.47 -58.51 -15.74
CA MET A 1 -41.71 -58.85 -16.48
C MET A 1 -42.08 -57.67 -17.38
N PRO A 2 -42.38 -57.98 -18.62
CA PRO A 2 -42.25 -57.06 -19.75
C PRO A 2 -43.60 -56.57 -20.28
N MET A 3 -43.56 -55.60 -21.20
CA MET A 3 -44.39 -55.50 -22.39
C MET A 3 -44.07 -54.17 -23.07
N LEU A 4 -43.39 -54.11 -24.19
CA LEU A 4 -43.71 -54.48 -25.58
C LEU A 4 -45.08 -53.99 -26.10
N THR A 5 -44.93 -53.23 -27.16
CA THR A 5 -45.67 -53.15 -28.44
C THR A 5 -46.10 -51.71 -28.76
N LYS A 6 -46.09 -51.18 -29.96
CA LYS A 6 -45.97 -51.73 -31.32
C LYS A 6 -45.63 -50.61 -32.32
N VAL A 7 -44.99 -50.98 -33.36
CA VAL A 7 -44.72 -50.31 -34.62
C VAL A 7 -45.94 -50.30 -35.51
N ALA A 8 -46.12 -49.27 -36.34
CA ALA A 8 -46.60 -49.46 -37.74
C ALA A 8 -46.43 -48.19 -38.58
N PRO A 9 -46.10 -48.34 -39.82
CA PRO A 9 -45.84 -47.26 -40.78
C PRO A 9 -47.00 -47.08 -41.76
N LEU A 10 -47.04 -45.98 -42.50
CA LEU A 10 -47.67 -45.94 -43.84
C LEU A 10 -47.34 -44.65 -44.57
N THR A 11 -46.57 -44.76 -45.58
CA THR A 11 -46.77 -44.70 -47.02
C THR A 11 -47.01 -43.34 -47.64
N CYS A 12 -46.03 -42.96 -48.44
CA CYS A 12 -45.99 -42.46 -49.81
C CYS A 12 -47.25 -41.79 -50.40
N LEU A 13 -47.08 -40.57 -50.85
CA LEU A 13 -47.69 -40.19 -52.14
C LEU A 13 -46.85 -39.14 -52.88
N THR A 14 -46.25 -39.53 -53.94
CA THR A 14 -45.60 -38.73 -54.98
C THR A 14 -46.61 -37.95 -55.77
N LEU A 15 -46.38 -36.66 -56.01
CA LEU A 15 -47.00 -35.95 -57.11
C LEU A 15 -45.96 -35.10 -57.84
N VAL A 16 -45.61 -35.52 -59.05
CA VAL A 16 -44.78 -34.79 -59.97
C VAL A 16 -45.73 -33.87 -60.74
N LEU A 17 -45.37 -32.59 -60.86
CA LEU A 17 -45.80 -31.70 -61.90
C LEU A 17 -44.69 -30.81 -62.41
N LEU A 18 -44.36 -30.97 -63.66
CA LEU A 18 -43.42 -30.18 -64.43
C LEU A 18 -44.01 -28.82 -64.84
N THR A 19 -43.06 -27.91 -65.06
CA THR A 19 -43.01 -26.81 -66.05
C THR A 19 -43.11 -25.42 -65.46
N ALA A 20 -42.06 -24.60 -65.59
CA ALA A 20 -41.80 -23.70 -66.71
C ALA A 20 -40.59 -22.80 -66.38
N CYS A 21 -39.75 -22.58 -67.37
CA CYS A 21 -38.64 -21.61 -67.37
C CYS A 21 -39.14 -20.18 -67.16
N GLY A 22 -38.51 -19.50 -66.20
CA GLY A 22 -38.51 -18.06 -66.10
C GLY A 22 -37.13 -17.66 -65.48
N LYS A 23 -36.28 -17.04 -66.32
CA LYS A 23 -35.07 -16.36 -65.85
C LYS A 23 -35.53 -15.11 -65.16
N ASP A 24 -35.40 -15.09 -63.82
CA ASP A 24 -35.35 -13.86 -63.01
C ASP A 24 -34.06 -13.90 -62.27
N GLU A 25 -33.24 -12.86 -62.48
CA GLU A 25 -32.02 -12.57 -61.73
C GLU A 25 -32.40 -12.34 -60.27
N ALA A 26 -31.94 -13.20 -59.37
CA ALA A 26 -32.05 -12.98 -57.96
C ALA A 26 -31.15 -11.79 -57.54
N PRO A 27 -31.67 -10.87 -56.72
CA PRO A 27 -30.82 -9.82 -56.15
C PRO A 27 -29.74 -10.46 -55.28
N ALA A 28 -28.49 -10.04 -55.49
CA ALA A 28 -27.35 -10.42 -54.66
C ALA A 28 -27.71 -10.15 -53.20
N ASP A 29 -27.77 -11.21 -52.40
CA ASP A 29 -27.81 -11.10 -50.94
C ASP A 29 -26.63 -10.25 -50.50
N ALA A 30 -26.88 -8.99 -50.20
CA ALA A 30 -25.99 -8.16 -49.39
C ALA A 30 -25.93 -8.82 -48.03
N GLN A 31 -24.96 -9.73 -47.86
CA GLN A 31 -24.54 -10.14 -46.53
C GLN A 31 -24.14 -8.87 -45.78
N THR A 32 -25.06 -8.35 -44.98
CA THR A 32 -24.79 -7.40 -43.92
C THR A 32 -23.77 -8.07 -43.00
N SER A 33 -22.50 -7.80 -43.27
CA SER A 33 -21.43 -8.06 -42.30
C SER A 33 -21.83 -7.33 -41.06
N ALA A 34 -22.42 -8.04 -40.09
CA ALA A 34 -22.58 -7.53 -38.74
C ALA A 34 -21.19 -7.11 -38.29
N ALA A 35 -20.99 -5.82 -38.12
CA ALA A 35 -19.76 -5.26 -37.60
C ALA A 35 -19.51 -5.96 -36.27
N GLN A 36 -18.63 -6.97 -36.25
CA GLN A 36 -18.14 -7.55 -35.02
C GLN A 36 -17.49 -6.41 -34.25
N GLY A 37 -18.02 -6.13 -33.07
CA GLY A 37 -17.40 -5.16 -32.15
C GLY A 37 -15.91 -5.47 -31.97
N PRO A 38 -15.11 -4.53 -31.53
CA PRO A 38 -13.67 -4.72 -31.39
C PRO A 38 -13.40 -6.01 -30.60
N ALA A 39 -12.46 -6.82 -31.07
CA ALA A 39 -12.04 -8.04 -30.39
C ALA A 39 -11.61 -7.69 -28.92
N THR A 40 -11.85 -8.59 -28.01
CA THR A 40 -11.49 -8.39 -26.59
C THR A 40 -10.19 -9.11 -26.26
N ILE A 41 -9.33 -8.47 -25.49
CA ILE A 41 -8.16 -9.09 -24.84
C ILE A 41 -8.39 -9.15 -23.33
N THR A 42 -8.40 -10.36 -22.76
CA THR A 42 -8.52 -10.54 -21.32
C THR A 42 -7.13 -10.57 -20.69
N VAL A 43 -6.92 -9.77 -19.65
CA VAL A 43 -5.68 -9.67 -18.88
C VAL A 43 -5.96 -10.07 -17.43
N LEU A 44 -5.26 -11.08 -16.98
CA LEU A 44 -5.31 -11.54 -15.59
C LEU A 44 -4.26 -10.80 -14.77
N LEU A 45 -4.67 -10.09 -13.73
CA LEU A 45 -3.79 -9.49 -12.71
C LEU A 45 -3.74 -10.40 -11.49
N GLY A 46 -2.61 -10.42 -10.79
CA GLY A 46 -2.47 -11.10 -9.50
C GLY A 46 -2.71 -10.13 -8.35
N SER A 47 -3.25 -10.64 -7.26
CA SER A 47 -3.35 -9.91 -5.99
C SER A 47 -2.95 -10.84 -4.84
N GLY A 48 -1.92 -10.47 -4.07
CA GLY A 48 -1.48 -11.19 -2.87
C GLY A 48 -1.74 -10.36 -1.62
N ALA A 49 -2.46 -10.94 -0.64
CA ALA A 49 -2.83 -10.25 0.59
C ALA A 49 -3.17 -11.24 1.71
N PRO A 50 -3.09 -10.85 3.01
CA PRO A 50 -3.57 -11.67 4.13
C PRO A 50 -5.09 -11.68 4.16
N LEU A 51 -5.74 -12.61 3.44
CA LEU A 51 -7.19 -12.70 3.38
C LEU A 51 -7.80 -13.45 4.55
N THR A 52 -6.96 -14.18 5.31
CA THR A 52 -7.30 -14.86 6.56
C THR A 52 -6.32 -14.48 7.68
N GLY A 53 -6.62 -14.87 8.92
CA GLY A 53 -5.81 -14.57 10.09
C GLY A 53 -6.18 -13.24 10.78
N ASN A 54 -5.30 -12.81 11.69
CA ASN A 54 -5.57 -11.69 12.61
C ASN A 54 -5.55 -10.30 11.95
N ILE A 55 -4.99 -10.19 10.75
CA ILE A 55 -4.93 -8.96 9.95
C ILE A 55 -5.75 -9.07 8.64
N ALA A 56 -6.69 -10.02 8.58
CA ALA A 56 -7.52 -10.25 7.39
C ALA A 56 -8.34 -9.02 6.97
N HIS A 57 -8.69 -8.14 7.90
CA HIS A 57 -9.39 -6.88 7.61
C HIS A 57 -8.56 -5.97 6.70
N LEU A 58 -7.23 -5.91 6.87
CA LEU A 58 -6.32 -5.15 6.00
C LEU A 58 -6.18 -5.79 4.61
N GLY A 59 -6.13 -7.13 4.56
CA GLY A 59 -6.11 -7.87 3.30
C GLY A 59 -7.40 -7.71 2.50
N LYS A 60 -8.54 -7.71 3.16
CA LYS A 60 -9.85 -7.48 2.53
C LYS A 60 -10.02 -6.04 2.05
N ASP A 61 -9.51 -5.07 2.81
CA ASP A 61 -9.47 -3.68 2.41
C ASP A 61 -8.67 -3.51 1.10
N HIS A 62 -7.48 -4.11 1.04
CA HIS A 62 -6.66 -4.19 -0.16
C HIS A 62 -7.41 -4.84 -1.34
N GLU A 63 -7.94 -6.06 -1.16
CA GLU A 63 -8.66 -6.80 -2.20
C GLU A 63 -9.83 -5.99 -2.77
N ASN A 64 -10.58 -5.32 -1.91
CA ASN A 64 -11.72 -4.50 -2.32
C ASN A 64 -11.27 -3.27 -3.12
N GLY A 65 -10.14 -2.64 -2.76
CA GLY A 65 -9.55 -1.57 -3.56
C GLY A 65 -9.17 -2.03 -4.97
N VAL A 66 -8.53 -3.19 -5.10
CA VAL A 66 -8.21 -3.81 -6.39
C VAL A 66 -9.46 -4.08 -7.22
N ARG A 67 -10.49 -4.69 -6.61
CA ARG A 67 -11.75 -5.02 -7.30
C ARG A 67 -12.50 -3.79 -7.80
N LEU A 68 -12.52 -2.72 -7.00
CA LEU A 68 -13.14 -1.45 -7.39
C LEU A 68 -12.41 -0.82 -8.58
N ALA A 69 -11.07 -0.83 -8.58
CA ALA A 69 -10.27 -0.31 -9.70
C ALA A 69 -10.50 -1.09 -11.00
N ILE A 70 -10.55 -2.42 -10.93
CA ILE A 70 -10.79 -3.28 -12.09
C ILE A 70 -12.16 -3.01 -12.69
N GLU A 71 -13.20 -2.84 -11.86
CA GLU A 71 -14.54 -2.52 -12.35
C GLU A 71 -14.56 -1.17 -13.06
N ASP A 72 -13.96 -0.14 -12.46
CA ASP A 72 -13.90 1.20 -13.05
C ASP A 72 -13.12 1.20 -14.37
N LEU A 73 -12.02 0.45 -14.44
CA LEU A 73 -11.21 0.35 -15.67
C LEU A 73 -11.92 -0.43 -16.77
N ASN A 74 -12.61 -1.51 -16.41
CA ASN A 74 -13.41 -2.26 -17.38
C ASN A 74 -14.56 -1.41 -17.95
N ALA A 75 -15.16 -0.54 -17.18
CA ALA A 75 -16.20 0.39 -17.65
C ALA A 75 -15.67 1.42 -18.67
N LYS A 76 -14.37 1.71 -18.69
CA LYS A 76 -13.75 2.67 -19.61
C LYS A 76 -13.54 2.11 -21.04
N ASN A 77 -13.68 0.80 -21.26
CA ASN A 77 -13.46 0.15 -22.55
C ASN A 77 -12.11 0.53 -23.19
N LEU A 78 -11.04 0.53 -22.40
CA LEU A 78 -9.69 0.86 -22.86
C LEU A 78 -9.26 -0.06 -24.00
N GLN A 79 -8.42 0.45 -24.91
CA GLN A 79 -7.93 -0.31 -26.07
C GLN A 79 -6.44 -0.57 -25.95
N ILE A 80 -6.03 -1.81 -26.24
CA ILE A 80 -4.63 -2.22 -26.37
C ILE A 80 -4.53 -3.10 -27.62
N GLU A 81 -3.57 -2.81 -28.49
CA GLU A 81 -3.38 -3.49 -29.78
C GLU A 81 -4.68 -3.55 -30.63
N GLY A 82 -5.52 -2.51 -30.54
CA GLY A 82 -6.80 -2.43 -31.25
C GLY A 82 -7.90 -3.34 -30.69
N LYS A 83 -7.70 -3.92 -29.51
CA LYS A 83 -8.67 -4.79 -28.82
C LYS A 83 -9.15 -4.11 -27.53
N THR A 84 -10.41 -4.35 -27.18
CA THR A 84 -10.96 -3.86 -25.88
C THR A 84 -10.34 -4.64 -24.74
N LEU A 85 -9.71 -3.93 -23.80
CA LEU A 85 -9.12 -4.51 -22.60
C LEU A 85 -10.22 -4.96 -21.63
N LYS A 86 -10.16 -6.21 -21.19
CA LYS A 86 -10.93 -6.76 -20.09
C LYS A 86 -9.99 -7.23 -18.99
N LEU A 87 -10.12 -6.66 -17.80
CA LEU A 87 -9.31 -7.02 -16.64
C LEU A 87 -10.03 -8.04 -15.76
N GLU A 88 -9.27 -9.03 -15.30
CA GLU A 88 -9.68 -9.99 -14.27
C GLU A 88 -8.59 -10.05 -13.18
N VAL A 89 -8.95 -10.49 -11.98
CA VAL A 89 -7.99 -10.63 -10.87
C VAL A 89 -8.05 -12.02 -10.28
N LEU A 90 -6.86 -12.59 -10.03
CA LEU A 90 -6.65 -13.78 -9.20
C LEU A 90 -6.13 -13.32 -7.84
N SER A 91 -7.01 -13.36 -6.83
CA SER A 91 -6.68 -13.01 -5.44
C SER A 91 -6.23 -14.25 -4.69
N GLU A 92 -5.09 -14.16 -4.00
CA GLU A 92 -4.49 -15.25 -3.25
C GLU A 92 -4.17 -14.82 -1.81
N ASP A 93 -4.40 -15.74 -0.87
CA ASP A 93 -4.17 -15.53 0.55
C ASP A 93 -2.74 -15.89 0.94
N ASP A 94 -1.94 -14.89 1.32
CA ASP A 94 -0.58 -15.06 1.83
C ASP A 94 -0.51 -15.15 3.37
N GLN A 95 -1.65 -15.00 4.06
CA GLN A 95 -1.78 -15.08 5.52
C GLN A 95 -0.85 -14.11 6.30
N GLY A 96 -0.22 -13.15 5.63
CA GLY A 96 0.83 -12.31 6.19
C GLY A 96 2.15 -13.07 6.49
N ASP A 97 2.28 -14.29 5.98
CA ASP A 97 3.46 -15.16 6.18
C ASP A 97 4.37 -15.15 4.95
N PRO A 98 5.68 -14.87 5.10
CA PRO A 98 6.61 -14.82 3.97
C PRO A 98 6.75 -16.15 3.21
N ARG A 99 6.60 -17.30 3.90
CA ARG A 99 6.69 -18.63 3.26
C ARG A 99 5.46 -18.88 2.42
N GLN A 100 4.27 -18.55 2.95
CA GLN A 100 3.03 -18.65 2.19
C GLN A 100 3.06 -17.69 0.99
N ALA A 101 3.58 -16.48 1.13
CA ALA A 101 3.73 -15.54 0.05
C ALA A 101 4.62 -16.05 -1.10
N SER A 102 5.66 -16.82 -0.80
CA SER A 102 6.48 -17.49 -1.83
C SER A 102 5.67 -18.53 -2.64
N LEU A 103 4.77 -19.26 -1.99
CA LEU A 103 3.87 -20.22 -2.66
C LEU A 103 2.81 -19.49 -3.50
N VAL A 104 2.24 -18.43 -2.94
CA VAL A 104 1.30 -17.55 -3.66
C VAL A 104 1.97 -16.94 -4.90
N ALA A 105 3.20 -16.43 -4.75
CA ALA A 105 3.93 -15.87 -5.88
C ALA A 105 4.15 -16.91 -6.99
N GLN A 106 4.54 -18.14 -6.64
CA GLN A 106 4.69 -19.21 -7.63
C GLN A 106 3.36 -19.51 -8.34
N LYS A 107 2.25 -19.57 -7.59
CA LYS A 107 0.92 -19.79 -8.16
C LYS A 107 0.51 -18.68 -9.14
N LEU A 108 0.78 -17.42 -8.81
CA LEU A 108 0.49 -16.29 -9.69
C LEU A 108 1.38 -16.31 -10.95
N VAL A 109 2.66 -16.69 -10.81
CA VAL A 109 3.57 -16.89 -11.94
C VAL A 109 3.07 -18.00 -12.87
N ASP A 110 2.68 -19.16 -12.32
CA ASP A 110 2.15 -20.30 -13.09
C ASP A 110 0.84 -19.95 -13.81
N ALA A 111 0.02 -19.09 -13.19
CA ALA A 111 -1.20 -18.53 -13.78
C ALA A 111 -0.92 -17.48 -14.88
N LYS A 112 0.36 -17.10 -15.08
CA LYS A 112 0.80 -16.11 -16.08
C LYS A 112 0.09 -14.75 -15.92
N VAL A 113 -0.04 -14.28 -14.68
CA VAL A 113 -0.58 -12.95 -14.44
C VAL A 113 0.30 -11.89 -15.11
N ALA A 114 -0.33 -10.87 -15.67
CA ALA A 114 0.39 -9.81 -16.37
C ALA A 114 1.08 -8.80 -15.43
N GLY A 115 0.69 -8.75 -14.17
CA GLY A 115 1.28 -7.90 -13.14
C GLY A 115 0.66 -8.24 -11.79
N VAL A 116 1.28 -7.82 -10.69
CA VAL A 116 0.84 -8.13 -9.33
C VAL A 116 0.63 -6.86 -8.51
N ILE A 117 -0.53 -6.77 -7.85
CA ILE A 117 -0.85 -5.79 -6.82
C ILE A 117 -0.67 -6.47 -5.46
N GLY A 118 0.26 -5.99 -4.66
CA GLY A 118 0.59 -6.63 -3.38
C GLY A 118 2.10 -6.89 -3.24
N HIS A 119 2.52 -7.65 -2.25
CA HIS A 119 1.70 -8.07 -1.13
C HIS A 119 1.44 -6.91 -0.15
N VAL A 120 0.64 -7.15 0.91
CA VAL A 120 0.28 -6.09 1.86
C VAL A 120 1.38 -5.84 2.88
N THR A 121 1.91 -6.88 3.50
CA THR A 121 2.94 -6.74 4.54
C THR A 121 4.35 -6.90 3.99
N SER A 122 5.34 -6.24 4.61
CA SER A 122 6.70 -6.13 4.07
C SER A 122 7.40 -7.48 3.88
N GLY A 123 7.29 -8.40 4.84
CA GLY A 123 7.92 -9.73 4.74
C GLY A 123 7.44 -10.53 3.53
N PRO A 124 6.14 -10.75 3.38
CA PRO A 124 5.51 -11.32 2.18
C PRO A 124 5.93 -10.63 0.89
N THR A 125 5.88 -9.30 0.85
CA THR A 125 6.23 -8.51 -0.35
C THR A 125 7.68 -8.74 -0.78
N ILE A 126 8.62 -8.65 0.15
CA ILE A 126 10.06 -8.87 -0.10
C ILE A 126 10.32 -10.30 -0.58
N THR A 127 9.70 -11.29 0.06
CA THR A 127 9.92 -12.69 -0.30
C THR A 127 9.32 -13.03 -1.66
N ALA A 128 8.12 -12.56 -1.95
CA ALA A 128 7.44 -12.80 -3.23
C ALA A 128 8.13 -12.10 -4.41
N SER A 129 8.72 -10.92 -4.17
CA SER A 129 9.33 -10.09 -5.22
C SER A 129 10.44 -10.80 -6.00
N GLN A 130 11.16 -11.73 -5.36
CA GLN A 130 12.17 -12.52 -6.05
C GLN A 130 11.54 -13.38 -7.16
N ARG A 131 10.44 -14.08 -6.87
CA ARG A 131 9.73 -14.92 -7.86
C ARG A 131 9.19 -14.10 -9.01
N TYR A 132 8.60 -12.95 -8.71
CA TYR A 132 8.08 -12.06 -9.76
C TYR A 132 9.21 -11.49 -10.61
N ASN A 133 10.34 -11.11 -10.00
CA ASN A 133 11.51 -10.64 -10.75
C ASN A 133 12.10 -11.72 -11.67
N GLU A 134 12.21 -12.98 -11.21
CA GLU A 134 12.66 -14.12 -12.02
C GLU A 134 11.74 -14.39 -13.21
N ALA A 135 10.43 -14.13 -13.05
CA ALA A 135 9.42 -14.29 -14.09
C ALA A 135 9.19 -13.03 -14.95
N ALA A 136 9.94 -11.94 -14.69
CA ALA A 136 9.77 -10.63 -15.31
C ALA A 136 8.35 -10.05 -15.17
N ILE A 137 7.65 -10.37 -14.08
CA ILE A 137 6.31 -9.84 -13.74
C ILE A 137 6.46 -8.63 -12.82
N PRO A 138 5.95 -7.44 -13.20
CA PRO A 138 5.95 -6.28 -12.31
C PRO A 138 5.08 -6.48 -11.08
N GLN A 139 5.58 -5.98 -9.94
CA GLN A 139 4.88 -5.98 -8.66
C GLN A 139 4.75 -4.54 -8.16
N VAL A 140 3.53 -4.09 -7.90
CA VAL A 140 3.24 -2.79 -7.28
C VAL A 140 2.65 -3.02 -5.90
N SER A 141 3.43 -2.73 -4.85
CA SER A 141 2.95 -2.84 -3.47
C SER A 141 2.22 -1.56 -3.05
N PRO A 142 0.99 -1.67 -2.53
CA PRO A 142 0.23 -0.52 -2.03
C PRO A 142 0.50 -0.22 -0.56
N SER A 143 1.31 -1.05 0.15
CA SER A 143 1.34 -1.00 1.62
C SER A 143 2.64 -1.47 2.28
N ALA A 144 3.48 -2.24 1.59
CA ALA A 144 4.75 -2.69 2.17
C ALA A 144 5.74 -1.54 2.26
N THR A 145 6.05 -1.10 3.48
CA THR A 145 6.83 0.12 3.75
C THR A 145 8.32 -0.14 3.94
N ASN A 146 8.74 -1.38 4.23
CA ASN A 146 10.15 -1.68 4.46
C ASN A 146 11.02 -1.34 3.24
N PRO A 147 12.10 -0.53 3.41
CA PRO A 147 12.97 -0.10 2.30
C PRO A 147 13.64 -1.26 1.56
N GLN A 148 13.84 -2.40 2.22
CA GLN A 148 14.49 -3.57 1.63
C GLN A 148 13.76 -4.06 0.37
N TYR A 149 12.44 -3.83 0.25
CA TYR A 149 11.66 -4.22 -0.92
C TYR A 149 12.23 -3.65 -2.23
N THR A 150 12.49 -2.36 -2.27
CA THR A 150 13.03 -1.66 -3.46
C THR A 150 14.56 -1.64 -3.50
N LEU A 151 15.23 -1.81 -2.35
CA LEU A 151 16.69 -1.87 -2.27
C LEU A 151 17.28 -3.21 -2.75
N GLN A 152 16.46 -4.24 -3.05
CA GLN A 152 16.92 -5.47 -3.70
C GLN A 152 17.42 -5.24 -5.14
N GLY A 153 17.08 -4.10 -5.74
CA GLY A 153 17.50 -3.73 -7.10
C GLY A 153 16.67 -4.39 -8.21
N PHE A 154 15.52 -4.96 -7.88
CA PHE A 154 14.60 -5.54 -8.86
C PHE A 154 13.88 -4.43 -9.62
N LYS A 155 14.01 -4.43 -10.94
CA LYS A 155 13.42 -3.39 -11.80
C LYS A 155 11.89 -3.40 -11.84
N GLY A 156 11.28 -4.53 -11.49
CA GLY A 156 9.83 -4.71 -11.44
C GLY A 156 9.20 -4.40 -10.08
N ALA A 157 9.95 -3.93 -9.09
CA ALA A 157 9.46 -3.66 -7.74
C ALA A 157 9.11 -2.17 -7.57
N PHE A 158 7.83 -1.86 -7.33
CA PHE A 158 7.33 -0.49 -7.16
C PHE A 158 6.44 -0.39 -5.91
N ARG A 159 6.42 0.79 -5.28
CA ARG A 159 5.62 1.10 -4.09
C ARG A 159 4.92 2.44 -4.25
N VAL A 160 3.60 2.48 -3.99
CA VAL A 160 2.77 3.70 -4.15
C VAL A 160 2.52 4.46 -2.85
N MET A 161 3.35 4.25 -1.82
CA MET A 161 3.29 4.99 -0.56
C MET A 161 4.67 5.29 0.01
N ALA A 162 4.74 6.13 1.06
CA ALA A 162 5.99 6.43 1.75
C ALA A 162 6.59 5.17 2.38
N ASN A 163 7.92 5.10 2.46
CA ASN A 163 8.63 3.97 3.07
C ASN A 163 8.98 4.23 4.54
N ASP A 164 9.50 3.20 5.23
CA ASP A 164 9.86 3.27 6.66
C ASP A 164 10.97 4.25 6.97
N ILE A 165 11.83 4.64 6.01
CA ILE A 165 12.83 5.70 6.23
C ILE A 165 12.10 7.02 6.47
N GLN A 166 11.10 7.33 5.66
CA GLN A 166 10.29 8.54 5.80
C GLN A 166 9.41 8.47 7.05
N GLN A 167 8.70 7.36 7.24
CA GLN A 167 7.82 7.18 8.38
C GLN A 167 8.58 7.15 9.72
N GLY A 168 9.70 6.43 9.79
CA GLY A 168 10.54 6.36 10.98
C GLY A 168 11.18 7.70 11.34
N LEU A 169 11.59 8.48 10.31
CA LEU A 169 12.08 9.85 10.51
C LEU A 169 11.01 10.74 11.16
N VAL A 170 9.77 10.68 10.68
CA VAL A 170 8.65 11.43 11.24
C VAL A 170 8.38 10.98 12.67
N LEU A 171 8.19 9.68 12.90
CA LEU A 171 7.86 9.12 14.21
C LEU A 171 8.93 9.41 15.27
N GLY A 172 10.20 9.13 14.97
CA GLY A 172 11.32 9.33 15.91
C GLY A 172 11.54 10.81 16.21
N SER A 173 11.47 11.68 15.20
CA SER A 173 11.58 13.12 15.38
C SER A 173 10.40 13.69 16.17
N TYR A 174 9.18 13.25 15.87
CA TYR A 174 7.97 13.66 16.55
C TYR A 174 8.01 13.28 18.04
N ALA A 175 8.39 12.04 18.34
CA ALA A 175 8.55 11.57 19.72
C ALA A 175 9.54 12.46 20.51
N ALA A 176 10.71 12.74 19.94
CA ALA A 176 11.74 13.50 20.62
C ALA A 176 11.43 15.00 20.74
N ARG A 177 10.91 15.62 19.68
CA ARG A 177 10.74 17.08 19.59
C ARG A 177 9.35 17.55 20.00
N GLN A 178 8.29 16.93 19.47
CA GLN A 178 6.91 17.37 19.72
C GLN A 178 6.36 16.80 21.03
N LEU A 179 6.63 15.51 21.32
CA LEU A 179 6.24 14.91 22.59
C LEU A 179 7.23 15.18 23.71
N GLY A 180 8.39 15.75 23.41
CA GLY A 180 9.43 16.10 24.38
C GLY A 180 10.13 14.88 25.01
N ALA A 181 9.99 13.70 24.40
CA ALA A 181 10.54 12.46 24.94
C ALA A 181 12.07 12.50 24.96
N LYS A 182 12.66 12.30 26.13
CA LYS A 182 14.11 12.11 26.31
C LYS A 182 14.47 10.63 26.36
N ARG A 183 13.54 9.78 26.75
CA ARG A 183 13.71 8.36 27.01
C ARG A 183 12.64 7.58 26.24
N ILE A 184 13.04 6.89 25.22
CA ILE A 184 12.14 6.11 24.36
C ILE A 184 12.43 4.63 24.58
N ALA A 185 11.38 3.83 24.76
CA ALA A 185 11.48 2.38 24.69
C ALA A 185 10.81 1.88 23.42
N ILE A 186 11.30 0.76 22.91
CA ILE A 186 10.85 0.17 21.65
C ILE A 186 10.43 -1.28 21.93
N ILE A 187 9.31 -1.70 21.35
CA ILE A 187 8.91 -3.09 21.24
C ILE A 187 8.65 -3.36 19.76
N ASP A 188 9.24 -4.40 19.18
CA ASP A 188 8.92 -4.82 17.80
C ASP A 188 8.52 -6.30 17.74
N ASP A 189 7.76 -6.66 16.70
CA ASP A 189 7.22 -8.01 16.51
C ASP A 189 8.14 -8.94 15.72
N ARG A 190 9.37 -8.52 15.43
CA ARG A 190 10.37 -9.27 14.66
C ARG A 190 9.97 -9.58 13.21
N THR A 191 8.87 -9.04 12.72
CA THR A 191 8.60 -9.08 11.28
C THR A 191 9.50 -8.11 10.53
N ALA A 192 9.63 -8.30 9.22
CA ALA A 192 10.38 -7.35 8.38
C ALA A 192 9.82 -5.93 8.48
N TYR A 193 8.49 -5.77 8.64
CA TYR A 193 7.85 -4.47 8.87
C TYR A 193 8.17 -3.93 10.26
N GLY A 194 7.75 -4.63 11.31
CA GLY A 194 7.83 -4.08 12.67
C GLY A 194 9.25 -3.79 13.12
N GLN A 195 10.19 -4.70 12.82
CA GLN A 195 11.61 -4.50 13.11
C GLN A 195 12.20 -3.38 12.24
N GLY A 196 11.90 -3.36 10.93
CA GLY A 196 12.44 -2.37 10.00
C GLY A 196 12.04 -0.95 10.38
N LEU A 197 10.75 -0.72 10.65
CA LEU A 197 10.26 0.59 11.10
C LEU A 197 10.84 0.96 12.47
N ALA A 198 10.96 0.00 13.40
CA ALA A 198 11.58 0.24 14.72
C ALA A 198 13.05 0.68 14.60
N ASP A 199 13.81 0.13 13.65
CA ASP A 199 15.20 0.52 13.39
C ASP A 199 15.28 1.99 12.91
N GLU A 200 14.40 2.40 12.01
CA GLU A 200 14.35 3.78 11.50
C GLU A 200 13.84 4.77 12.57
N VAL A 201 12.86 4.38 13.38
CA VAL A 201 12.41 5.20 14.54
C VAL A 201 13.54 5.39 15.56
N GLU A 202 14.26 4.33 15.91
CA GLU A 202 15.41 4.39 16.80
C GLU A 202 16.47 5.35 16.30
N LYS A 203 16.83 5.23 15.02
CA LYS A 203 17.81 6.08 14.35
C LYS A 203 17.39 7.57 14.37
N ALA A 204 16.14 7.85 14.00
CA ALA A 204 15.62 9.21 14.00
C ALA A 204 15.49 9.83 15.39
N ALA A 205 15.03 9.05 16.36
CA ALA A 205 14.92 9.50 17.75
C ALA A 205 16.28 9.86 18.36
N LYS A 206 17.31 9.03 18.11
CA LYS A 206 18.69 9.31 18.52
C LYS A 206 19.24 10.56 17.85
N ALA A 207 19.02 10.72 16.55
CA ALA A 207 19.42 11.92 15.81
C ALA A 207 18.72 13.19 16.33
N ALA A 208 17.51 13.05 16.85
CA ALA A 208 16.76 14.14 17.48
C ALA A 208 17.11 14.38 18.97
N GLY A 209 18.09 13.66 19.54
CA GLY A 209 18.61 13.85 20.88
C GLY A 209 17.92 13.03 21.98
N ALA A 210 17.05 12.09 21.63
CA ALA A 210 16.48 11.13 22.58
C ALA A 210 17.40 9.92 22.80
N VAL A 211 17.22 9.25 23.95
CA VAL A 211 17.93 8.01 24.29
C VAL A 211 16.96 6.84 24.22
N VAL A 212 17.32 5.78 23.51
CA VAL A 212 16.59 4.51 23.55
C VAL A 212 17.04 3.76 24.79
N VAL A 213 16.13 3.68 25.78
CA VAL A 213 16.41 3.14 27.12
C VAL A 213 16.12 1.65 27.24
N GLY A 214 15.43 1.07 26.26
CA GLY A 214 15.15 -0.35 26.19
C GLY A 214 14.57 -0.72 24.84
N ARG A 215 14.92 -1.90 24.36
CA ARG A 215 14.34 -2.54 23.18
C ARG A 215 13.95 -3.97 23.53
N GLU A 216 12.69 -4.29 23.36
CA GLU A 216 12.10 -5.58 23.64
C GLU A 216 11.48 -6.15 22.36
N TYR A 217 11.27 -7.44 22.38
CA TYR A 217 10.80 -8.17 21.20
C TYR A 217 9.58 -9.01 21.55
N THR A 218 8.70 -9.12 20.58
CA THR A 218 7.52 -9.98 20.63
C THR A 218 7.38 -10.77 19.31
N LYS A 219 6.20 -11.27 19.04
CA LYS A 219 5.85 -11.95 17.79
C LYS A 219 4.55 -11.38 17.24
N ASN A 220 4.32 -11.54 15.94
CA ASN A 220 3.11 -11.10 15.26
C ASN A 220 1.83 -11.90 15.60
N ASP A 221 1.95 -12.94 16.43
CA ASP A 221 0.87 -13.74 16.99
C ASP A 221 0.77 -13.64 18.52
N ALA A 222 1.58 -12.80 19.16
CA ALA A 222 1.62 -12.66 20.60
C ALA A 222 0.31 -12.06 21.14
N THR A 223 -0.11 -12.54 22.30
CA THR A 223 -1.29 -12.07 23.04
C THR A 223 -0.96 -11.60 24.46
N ASP A 224 0.23 -11.93 24.98
CA ASP A 224 0.73 -11.49 26.29
C ASP A 224 2.04 -10.72 26.15
N PHE A 225 2.05 -9.50 26.67
CA PHE A 225 3.15 -8.53 26.59
C PHE A 225 3.67 -8.13 27.98
N LYS A 226 3.20 -8.76 29.06
CA LYS A 226 3.50 -8.36 30.44
C LYS A 226 4.98 -8.38 30.76
N ALA A 227 5.72 -9.37 30.22
CA ALA A 227 7.18 -9.48 30.45
C ALA A 227 7.90 -8.28 29.83
N GLN A 228 7.64 -7.97 28.54
CA GLN A 228 8.22 -6.84 27.82
C GLN A 228 7.85 -5.51 28.46
N LEU A 229 6.56 -5.32 28.80
CA LEU A 229 6.05 -4.12 29.42
C LEU A 229 6.62 -3.90 30.84
N THR A 230 6.83 -4.98 31.62
CA THR A 230 7.46 -4.91 32.96
C THR A 230 8.94 -4.53 32.85
N SER A 231 9.66 -5.12 31.89
CA SER A 231 11.05 -4.76 31.60
C SER A 231 11.16 -3.28 31.22
N ILE A 232 10.33 -2.82 30.28
CA ILE A 232 10.29 -1.42 29.84
C ILE A 232 9.91 -0.47 30.99
N LYS A 233 8.92 -0.82 31.79
CA LYS A 233 8.49 0.00 32.95
C LYS A 233 9.65 0.31 33.90
N SER A 234 10.53 -0.66 34.13
CA SER A 234 11.72 -0.48 34.98
C SER A 234 12.70 0.56 34.41
N LYS A 235 12.70 0.78 33.11
CA LYS A 235 13.55 1.75 32.42
C LYS A 235 12.99 3.17 32.43
N LYS A 236 11.76 3.37 32.91
CA LYS A 236 11.10 4.69 33.05
C LYS A 236 11.15 5.48 31.69
N PRO A 237 10.61 4.98 30.60
CA PRO A 237 10.53 5.73 29.35
C PRO A 237 9.47 6.82 29.43
N ASP A 238 9.59 7.85 28.58
CA ASP A 238 8.57 8.88 28.34
C ASP A 238 7.56 8.42 27.28
N VAL A 239 8.04 7.62 26.31
CA VAL A 239 7.29 7.10 25.18
C VAL A 239 7.67 5.64 24.95
N VAL A 240 6.69 4.82 24.58
CA VAL A 240 6.89 3.46 24.06
C VAL A 240 6.46 3.43 22.61
N PHE A 241 7.37 3.10 21.70
CA PHE A 241 7.06 2.80 20.32
C PHE A 241 6.81 1.30 20.16
N TYR A 242 5.74 0.96 19.45
CA TYR A 242 5.44 -0.40 19.03
C TYR A 242 5.54 -0.53 17.51
N GLY A 243 6.43 -1.39 17.03
CA GLY A 243 6.57 -1.79 15.63
C GLY A 243 5.88 -3.13 15.39
N GLY A 244 4.71 -3.07 14.76
CA GLY A 244 3.86 -4.22 14.46
C GLY A 244 2.45 -3.81 14.11
N MET A 245 1.54 -4.80 14.01
CA MET A 245 0.17 -4.61 13.54
C MET A 245 -0.80 -4.33 14.68
N ASP A 246 -1.97 -3.79 14.33
CA ASP A 246 -3.08 -3.44 15.23
C ASP A 246 -3.58 -4.61 16.07
N ALA A 247 -3.59 -5.82 15.51
CA ALA A 247 -4.00 -7.03 16.22
C ALA A 247 -3.20 -7.29 17.51
N GLN A 248 -1.94 -6.86 17.57
CA GLN A 248 -1.06 -6.92 18.74
C GLN A 248 -0.99 -5.58 19.47
N ALA A 249 -1.02 -4.45 18.76
CA ALA A 249 -0.97 -3.12 19.36
C ALA A 249 -2.13 -2.89 20.33
N GLY A 250 -3.34 -3.35 20.00
CA GLY A 250 -4.51 -3.21 20.86
C GLY A 250 -4.37 -3.93 22.22
N PRO A 251 -4.11 -5.24 22.25
CA PRO A 251 -3.82 -5.96 23.50
C PRO A 251 -2.62 -5.42 24.27
N LEU A 252 -1.55 -4.98 23.58
CA LEU A 252 -0.39 -4.35 24.20
C LEU A 252 -0.79 -3.07 24.93
N ALA A 253 -1.59 -2.19 24.30
CA ALA A 253 -2.08 -0.97 24.91
C ALA A 253 -2.90 -1.26 26.18
N LYS A 254 -3.81 -2.25 26.13
CA LYS A 254 -4.58 -2.69 27.30
C LYS A 254 -3.69 -3.13 28.45
N GLN A 255 -2.70 -3.98 28.16
CA GLN A 255 -1.79 -4.50 29.18
C GLN A 255 -0.87 -3.41 29.73
N ALA A 256 -0.41 -2.47 28.90
CA ALA A 256 0.36 -1.30 29.33
C ALA A 256 -0.44 -0.45 30.34
N LYS A 257 -1.74 -0.20 30.05
CA LYS A 257 -2.65 0.51 30.97
C LYS A 257 -2.87 -0.27 32.25
N GLN A 258 -3.14 -1.57 32.18
CA GLN A 258 -3.34 -2.44 33.36
C GLN A 258 -2.12 -2.48 34.28
N LEU A 259 -0.91 -2.45 33.70
CA LEU A 259 0.34 -2.39 34.45
C LEU A 259 0.66 -0.97 34.99
N GLY A 260 -0.19 0.01 34.71
CA GLY A 260 0.05 1.40 35.12
C GLY A 260 1.33 1.97 34.50
N LEU A 261 1.59 1.71 33.22
CA LEU A 261 2.82 2.17 32.59
C LEU A 261 2.85 3.71 32.48
N GLY A 262 1.69 4.36 32.28
CA GLY A 262 1.53 5.81 32.31
C GLY A 262 2.34 6.58 31.28
N VAL A 263 2.67 5.93 30.15
CA VAL A 263 3.47 6.51 29.06
C VAL A 263 2.64 6.71 27.81
N LYS A 264 3.11 7.58 26.90
CA LYS A 264 2.52 7.73 25.57
C LYS A 264 2.90 6.52 24.70
N LEU A 265 1.91 5.92 24.07
CA LEU A 265 2.13 4.86 23.07
C LEU A 265 2.26 5.49 21.69
N LEU A 266 3.16 4.94 20.88
CA LEU A 266 3.43 5.37 19.52
C LEU A 266 3.46 4.14 18.60
N ALA A 267 2.81 4.18 17.44
CA ALA A 267 2.80 3.09 16.46
C ALA A 267 2.96 3.61 15.03
N GLY A 268 3.38 2.73 14.12
CA GLY A 268 3.37 2.98 12.69
C GLY A 268 1.99 2.74 12.06
N ASP A 269 1.94 2.75 10.73
CA ASP A 269 0.70 2.59 9.95
C ASP A 269 -0.02 1.27 10.23
N GLY A 270 0.70 0.16 10.37
CA GLY A 270 0.12 -1.13 10.72
C GLY A 270 -0.60 -1.16 12.08
N GLY A 271 -0.28 -0.25 12.98
CA GLY A 271 -0.95 -0.05 14.28
C GLY A 271 -1.90 1.14 14.31
N CYS A 272 -2.17 1.80 13.18
CA CYS A 272 -2.93 3.05 13.10
C CYS A 272 -4.26 2.86 12.36
N SER A 273 -5.11 1.99 12.88
CA SER A 273 -6.37 1.57 12.23
C SER A 273 -7.58 1.74 13.16
N PRO A 274 -8.80 1.76 12.61
CA PRO A 274 -10.02 1.64 13.41
C PRO A 274 -10.05 0.36 14.28
N GLU A 275 -9.45 -0.75 13.80
CA GLU A 275 -9.39 -2.00 14.54
C GLU A 275 -8.48 -1.89 15.77
N PHE A 276 -7.36 -1.13 15.70
CA PHE A 276 -6.55 -0.81 16.89
C PHE A 276 -7.41 -0.16 17.98
N ILE A 277 -8.20 0.86 17.62
CA ILE A 277 -9.07 1.58 18.58
C ILE A 277 -10.08 0.62 19.20
N LYS A 278 -10.72 -0.22 18.38
CA LYS A 278 -11.67 -1.24 18.83
C LYS A 278 -11.02 -2.27 19.77
N LEU A 279 -9.85 -2.78 19.41
CA LEU A 279 -9.11 -3.77 20.21
C LEU A 279 -8.54 -3.17 21.52
N ALA A 280 -8.05 -1.97 21.48
CA ALA A 280 -7.50 -1.28 22.67
C ALA A 280 -8.60 -0.71 23.58
N GLY A 281 -9.77 -0.36 23.03
CA GLY A 281 -10.83 0.31 23.77
C GLY A 281 -10.34 1.62 24.38
N ASP A 282 -10.62 1.84 25.66
CA ASP A 282 -10.22 3.02 26.42
C ASP A 282 -8.69 3.15 26.63
N ALA A 283 -7.93 2.10 26.34
CA ALA A 283 -6.47 2.14 26.36
C ALA A 283 -5.86 2.75 25.08
N ALA A 284 -6.66 2.97 24.03
CA ALA A 284 -6.22 3.69 22.84
C ALA A 284 -6.12 5.20 23.08
N GLU A 285 -6.88 5.72 24.04
CA GLU A 285 -7.01 7.16 24.26
C GLU A 285 -5.65 7.80 24.57
N GLY A 286 -5.32 8.87 23.84
CA GLY A 286 -4.04 9.57 23.95
C GLY A 286 -2.85 8.87 23.28
N ALA A 287 -3.03 7.72 22.65
CA ALA A 287 -2.01 7.09 21.82
C ALA A 287 -1.78 7.90 20.53
N TYR A 288 -0.57 7.78 19.99
CA TYR A 288 -0.17 8.43 18.73
C TYR A 288 0.16 7.35 17.71
N CYS A 289 -0.11 7.65 16.44
CA CYS A 289 0.31 6.77 15.35
C CYS A 289 0.51 7.55 14.05
N THR A 290 1.08 6.89 13.06
CA THR A 290 1.19 7.49 11.72
C THR A 290 0.54 6.60 10.68
N GLN A 291 0.04 7.22 9.62
CA GLN A 291 -0.26 6.53 8.35
C GLN A 291 0.62 7.12 7.25
N THR A 292 1.03 6.28 6.31
CA THR A 292 1.79 6.70 5.14
C THR A 292 0.82 7.20 4.07
N GLY A 293 0.83 8.52 3.85
CA GLY A 293 -0.06 9.23 2.94
C GLY A 293 -0.85 10.34 3.60
N LEU A 294 -1.79 10.91 2.85
CA LEU A 294 -2.74 11.91 3.33
C LEU A 294 -3.91 11.25 4.08
N PRO A 295 -4.58 11.95 4.99
CA PRO A 295 -5.88 11.51 5.49
C PRO A 295 -6.85 11.26 4.33
N LEU A 296 -7.68 10.23 4.42
CA LEU A 296 -8.58 9.82 3.33
C LEU A 296 -9.44 10.99 2.81
N GLY A 297 -9.99 11.81 3.71
CA GLY A 297 -10.78 12.99 3.35
C GLY A 297 -9.99 14.11 2.65
N ASP A 298 -8.66 14.13 2.79
CA ASP A 298 -7.77 15.12 2.17
C ASP A 298 -7.09 14.59 0.90
N MET A 299 -7.29 13.31 0.58
CA MET A 299 -6.85 12.74 -0.70
C MET A 299 -7.63 13.37 -1.86
N PRO A 300 -6.99 13.67 -3.01
CA PRO A 300 -7.64 14.38 -4.13
C PRO A 300 -8.97 13.80 -4.61
N LYS A 301 -9.13 12.46 -4.51
CA LYS A 301 -10.36 11.75 -4.87
C LYS A 301 -10.88 10.89 -3.70
N GLY A 302 -10.42 11.16 -2.47
CA GLY A 302 -10.66 10.30 -1.31
C GLY A 302 -12.13 10.25 -0.91
N VAL A 303 -12.83 11.39 -0.86
CA VAL A 303 -14.23 11.46 -0.47
C VAL A 303 -15.15 10.68 -1.44
N ASP A 304 -14.93 10.81 -2.75
CA ASP A 304 -15.68 10.03 -3.75
C ASP A 304 -15.34 8.53 -3.67
N PHE A 305 -14.06 8.22 -3.50
CA PHE A 305 -13.60 6.85 -3.33
C PHE A 305 -14.25 6.18 -2.10
N GLU A 306 -14.21 6.83 -0.94
CA GLU A 306 -14.79 6.32 0.31
C GLU A 306 -16.27 6.03 0.16
N LYS A 307 -17.02 6.97 -0.45
CA LYS A 307 -18.45 6.81 -0.71
C LYS A 307 -18.73 5.58 -1.57
N ARG A 308 -18.06 5.46 -2.73
CA ARG A 308 -18.26 4.33 -3.67
C ARG A 308 -17.82 3.00 -3.06
N PHE A 309 -16.72 3.01 -2.32
CA PHE A 309 -16.23 1.83 -1.61
C PHE A 309 -17.26 1.32 -0.59
N LYS A 310 -17.80 2.22 0.23
CA LYS A 310 -18.83 1.88 1.21
C LYS A 310 -20.15 1.41 0.55
N GLU A 311 -20.59 2.10 -0.50
CA GLU A 311 -21.78 1.70 -1.26
C GLU A 311 -21.64 0.30 -1.86
N LYS A 312 -20.46 -0.05 -2.36
CA LYS A 312 -20.22 -1.34 -3.01
C LYS A 312 -20.01 -2.49 -2.03
N PHE A 313 -19.22 -2.28 -0.99
CA PHE A 313 -18.77 -3.36 -0.11
C PHE A 313 -19.48 -3.37 1.25
N GLY A 314 -20.23 -2.34 1.61
CA GLY A 314 -20.95 -2.22 2.88
C GLY A 314 -20.07 -2.05 4.12
N ILE A 315 -18.78 -1.75 3.93
CA ILE A 315 -17.79 -1.56 4.99
C ILE A 315 -17.02 -0.26 4.78
N GLU A 316 -16.40 0.26 5.85
CA GLU A 316 -15.53 1.43 5.78
C GLU A 316 -14.13 1.03 5.26
N VAL A 317 -13.47 1.98 4.60
CA VAL A 317 -12.05 1.88 4.25
C VAL A 317 -11.23 1.74 5.54
N GLN A 318 -10.28 0.81 5.55
CA GLN A 318 -9.35 0.67 6.68
C GLN A 318 -8.13 1.58 6.51
N ILE A 319 -7.23 1.25 5.58
CA ILE A 319 -6.00 2.03 5.34
C ILE A 319 -5.59 1.94 3.86
N TYR A 320 -5.58 0.73 3.27
CA TYR A 320 -4.81 0.43 2.07
C TYR A 320 -5.62 0.41 0.78
N ALA A 321 -6.95 0.39 0.85
CA ALA A 321 -7.82 0.32 -0.34
C ALA A 321 -7.55 1.42 -1.39
N PRO A 322 -7.35 2.71 -1.03
CA PRO A 322 -7.06 3.76 -2.01
C PRO A 322 -5.75 3.51 -2.76
N TYR A 323 -4.73 3.02 -2.06
CA TYR A 323 -3.42 2.71 -2.64
C TYR A 323 -3.45 1.45 -3.51
N ALA A 324 -4.22 0.44 -3.11
CA ALA A 324 -4.45 -0.76 -3.90
C ALA A 324 -5.19 -0.45 -5.21
N TYR A 325 -6.17 0.45 -5.14
CA TYR A 325 -6.85 0.99 -6.30
C TYR A 325 -5.86 1.69 -7.25
N ASP A 326 -5.04 2.58 -6.73
CA ASP A 326 -4.05 3.32 -7.52
C ASP A 326 -2.97 2.39 -8.11
N ALA A 327 -2.56 1.34 -7.40
CA ALA A 327 -1.59 0.36 -7.89
C ALA A 327 -2.10 -0.39 -9.13
N VAL A 328 -3.40 -0.69 -9.22
CA VAL A 328 -4.02 -1.23 -10.44
C VAL A 328 -3.91 -0.24 -11.59
N TYR A 329 -4.21 1.04 -11.33
CA TYR A 329 -4.11 2.10 -12.35
C TYR A 329 -2.66 2.27 -12.85
N VAL A 330 -1.67 2.19 -11.97
CA VAL A 330 -0.24 2.23 -12.34
C VAL A 330 0.08 1.15 -13.38
N LEU A 331 -0.32 -0.10 -13.13
CA LEU A 331 -0.09 -1.21 -14.06
C LEU A 331 -0.82 -1.01 -15.38
N VAL A 332 -2.12 -0.70 -15.32
CA VAL A 332 -2.97 -0.64 -16.52
C VAL A 332 -2.62 0.57 -17.40
N GLU A 333 -2.34 1.74 -16.82
CA GLU A 333 -1.90 2.90 -17.59
C GLU A 333 -0.54 2.68 -18.26
N ALA A 334 0.37 1.92 -17.60
CA ALA A 334 1.62 1.51 -18.23
C ALA A 334 1.38 0.58 -19.43
N MET A 335 0.45 -0.39 -19.31
CA MET A 335 0.04 -1.25 -20.43
C MET A 335 -0.54 -0.43 -21.60
N VAL A 336 -1.39 0.57 -21.31
CA VAL A 336 -1.97 1.45 -22.31
C VAL A 336 -0.90 2.30 -23.00
N ARG A 337 0.04 2.90 -22.25
CA ARG A 337 1.14 3.68 -22.83
C ARG A 337 2.06 2.85 -23.71
N ALA A 338 2.36 1.62 -23.29
CA ALA A 338 3.14 0.67 -24.09
C ALA A 338 2.36 0.07 -25.25
N ASN A 339 1.03 0.26 -25.31
CA ASN A 339 0.11 -0.45 -26.18
C ASN A 339 0.37 -1.98 -26.17
N SER A 340 0.61 -2.56 -24.98
CA SER A 340 0.95 -3.98 -24.81
C SER A 340 0.57 -4.49 -23.42
N THR A 341 0.12 -5.74 -23.35
CA THR A 341 -0.12 -6.46 -22.08
C THR A 341 1.06 -7.36 -21.70
N ASP A 342 2.11 -7.40 -22.48
CA ASP A 342 3.33 -8.15 -22.20
C ASP A 342 4.16 -7.41 -21.14
N PRO A 343 4.40 -8.04 -19.95
CA PRO A 343 5.15 -7.43 -18.85
C PRO A 343 6.51 -6.88 -19.29
N THR A 344 7.21 -7.57 -20.19
CA THR A 344 8.55 -7.14 -20.62
C THR A 344 8.53 -5.86 -21.44
N LYS A 345 7.39 -5.55 -22.09
CA LYS A 345 7.21 -4.35 -22.91
C LYS A 345 6.70 -3.16 -22.13
N TYR A 346 5.79 -3.38 -21.16
CA TYR A 346 5.22 -2.25 -20.43
C TYR A 346 5.96 -1.91 -19.11
N LEU A 347 6.84 -2.78 -18.60
CA LEU A 347 7.63 -2.52 -17.39
C LEU A 347 8.39 -1.18 -17.42
N PRO A 348 9.06 -0.77 -18.52
CA PRO A 348 9.69 0.55 -18.57
C PRO A 348 8.71 1.70 -18.39
N GLU A 349 7.45 1.52 -18.83
CA GLU A 349 6.40 2.53 -18.69
C GLU A 349 5.89 2.68 -17.25
N ILE A 350 6.08 1.67 -16.38
CA ILE A 350 5.77 1.83 -14.95
C ILE A 350 6.71 2.85 -14.32
N ALA A 351 8.01 2.81 -14.62
CA ALA A 351 8.97 3.78 -14.12
C ALA A 351 8.65 5.22 -14.58
N ASN A 352 8.01 5.37 -15.75
CA ASN A 352 7.57 6.65 -16.32
C ASN A 352 6.19 7.10 -15.79
N THR A 353 5.65 6.47 -14.75
CA THR A 353 4.34 6.83 -14.21
C THR A 353 4.29 8.28 -13.76
N ASN A 354 3.24 8.99 -14.17
CA ASN A 354 2.86 10.32 -13.74
C ASN A 354 1.33 10.38 -13.59
N LEU A 355 0.84 9.73 -12.54
CA LEU A 355 -0.58 9.45 -12.33
C LEU A 355 -1.15 10.32 -11.22
N SER A 356 -2.25 11.03 -11.49
CA SER A 356 -3.09 11.65 -10.47
C SER A 356 -4.11 10.62 -9.96
N GLY A 357 -3.70 9.86 -8.95
CA GLY A 357 -4.46 8.80 -8.30
C GLY A 357 -5.54 9.30 -7.34
N VAL A 358 -6.12 8.37 -6.60
CA VAL A 358 -6.97 8.65 -5.44
C VAL A 358 -6.13 9.19 -4.29
N SER A 359 -5.00 8.52 -4.02
CA SER A 359 -4.10 8.84 -2.91
C SER A 359 -3.26 10.10 -3.12
N GLY A 360 -3.16 10.59 -4.37
CA GLY A 360 -2.37 11.76 -4.74
C GLY A 360 -1.59 11.56 -6.03
N GLN A 361 -0.52 12.35 -6.19
CA GLN A 361 0.36 12.25 -7.35
C GLN A 361 1.34 11.08 -7.19
N ILE A 362 1.34 10.16 -8.15
CA ILE A 362 2.21 9.00 -8.15
C ILE A 362 3.30 9.16 -9.22
N GLN A 363 4.53 9.21 -8.76
CA GLN A 363 5.75 9.20 -9.56
C GLN A 363 6.80 8.40 -8.80
N PHE A 364 7.60 7.63 -9.51
CA PHE A 364 8.62 6.79 -8.90
C PHE A 364 10.03 7.39 -9.02
N ASP A 365 10.86 7.10 -8.03
CA ASP A 365 12.30 7.31 -8.12
C ASP A 365 12.97 6.14 -8.89
N GLU A 366 14.29 6.18 -8.98
CA GLU A 366 15.09 5.18 -9.73
C GLU A 366 15.05 3.79 -9.09
N LYS A 367 14.58 3.68 -7.85
CA LYS A 367 14.47 2.42 -7.10
C LYS A 367 13.06 1.84 -7.16
N GLY A 368 12.07 2.63 -7.63
CA GLY A 368 10.66 2.26 -7.63
C GLY A 368 9.90 2.70 -6.37
N ASP A 369 10.50 3.56 -5.53
CA ASP A 369 9.81 4.20 -4.41
C ASP A 369 9.02 5.42 -4.85
N LEU A 370 7.90 5.68 -4.15
CA LEU A 370 7.12 6.91 -4.38
C LEU A 370 7.98 8.13 -4.07
N ARG A 371 8.05 9.05 -5.04
CA ARG A 371 8.74 10.33 -4.86
C ARG A 371 8.12 11.20 -3.79
N ASN A 372 7.89 11.94 -3.27
CA ASN A 372 7.16 12.86 -2.38
C ASN A 372 6.06 12.18 -1.54
N GLY A 373 6.32 11.00 -0.99
CA GLY A 373 5.38 10.35 -0.09
C GLY A 373 5.09 11.22 1.15
N ALA A 374 3.81 11.32 1.54
CA ALA A 374 3.40 11.96 2.78
C ALA A 374 3.36 10.97 3.94
N VAL A 375 3.49 11.49 5.16
CA VAL A 375 3.24 10.77 6.41
C VAL A 375 2.36 11.64 7.28
N THR A 376 1.21 11.13 7.69
CA THR A 376 0.28 11.83 8.57
C THR A 376 0.43 11.32 9.99
N VAL A 377 0.57 12.22 10.94
CA VAL A 377 0.60 11.93 12.39
C VAL A 377 -0.80 12.11 12.96
N TYR A 378 -1.25 11.09 13.68
CA TYR A 378 -2.55 11.09 14.37
C TYR A 378 -2.38 10.96 15.87
N GLN A 379 -3.36 11.48 16.60
CA GLN A 379 -3.62 11.14 17.99
C GLN A 379 -5.01 10.51 18.09
N ILE A 380 -5.12 9.43 18.86
CA ILE A 380 -6.42 8.88 19.22
C ILE A 380 -7.03 9.76 20.31
N LYS A 381 -8.18 10.34 20.01
CA LYS A 381 -8.93 11.19 20.92
C LYS A 381 -10.43 10.95 20.72
N ASP A 382 -11.14 10.77 21.84
CA ASP A 382 -12.57 10.47 21.82
C ASP A 382 -12.91 9.24 20.94
N GLY A 383 -12.02 8.23 20.95
CA GLY A 383 -12.15 7.00 20.18
C GLY A 383 -12.02 7.18 18.66
N LYS A 384 -11.36 8.25 18.20
CA LYS A 384 -11.15 8.56 16.77
C LYS A 384 -9.70 8.93 16.48
N LEU A 385 -9.30 8.71 15.23
CA LEU A 385 -8.04 9.21 14.69
C LEU A 385 -8.19 10.72 14.39
N ASN A 386 -7.49 11.55 15.14
CA ASN A 386 -7.45 12.99 14.93
C ASN A 386 -6.12 13.38 14.28
N VAL A 387 -6.17 14.01 13.12
CA VAL A 387 -4.99 14.50 12.40
C VAL A 387 -4.32 15.59 13.22
N LEU A 388 -3.02 15.45 13.44
CA LEU A 388 -2.18 16.48 14.09
C LEU A 388 -1.28 17.18 13.10
N GLU A 389 -0.65 16.43 12.19
CA GLU A 389 0.33 16.96 11.25
C GLU A 389 0.42 16.07 10.01
N VAL A 390 0.66 16.67 8.85
CA VAL A 390 1.02 15.98 7.61
C VAL A 390 2.42 16.42 7.21
N VAL A 391 3.34 15.47 7.08
CA VAL A 391 4.74 15.72 6.72
C VAL A 391 5.03 15.14 5.33
N GLY A 392 5.58 15.95 4.42
CA GLY A 392 5.85 15.55 3.04
C GLY A 392 4.62 15.68 2.12
N GLY A 393 4.67 15.03 0.95
CA GLY A 393 3.66 15.20 -0.09
C GLY A 393 3.91 16.41 -0.99
N SER A 394 3.21 16.48 -2.12
CA SER A 394 3.41 17.50 -3.18
C SER A 394 3.10 18.94 -2.78
N GLY A 395 2.49 19.17 -1.61
CA GLY A 395 2.17 20.52 -1.10
C GLY A 395 3.20 21.11 -0.13
N LEU A 396 4.14 20.32 0.40
CA LEU A 396 5.02 20.73 1.50
C LEU A 396 6.50 20.80 1.13
N VAL A 397 6.90 20.41 -0.08
CA VAL A 397 8.31 20.54 -0.54
C VAL A 397 8.76 22.00 -0.48
N ALA A 398 7.86 22.95 -0.69
CA ALA A 398 8.18 24.38 -0.59
C ALA A 398 8.44 24.84 0.85
N GLN A 399 7.77 24.29 1.85
CA GLN A 399 7.99 24.66 3.27
C GLN A 399 9.16 23.94 3.91
N ALA A 400 9.37 22.66 3.60
CA ALA A 400 10.51 21.90 4.11
C ALA A 400 11.84 22.40 3.52
N THR A 401 11.87 22.73 2.22
CA THR A 401 13.05 23.34 1.56
C THR A 401 13.34 24.73 2.15
N ALA A 402 12.33 25.54 2.43
CA ALA A 402 12.48 26.84 3.06
C ALA A 402 12.99 26.73 4.52
N ALA A 403 12.53 25.73 5.28
CA ALA A 403 12.97 25.49 6.66
C ALA A 403 14.42 24.93 6.71
N VAL A 404 14.78 24.05 5.79
CA VAL A 404 16.15 23.53 5.67
C VAL A 404 17.11 24.63 5.18
N GLN A 405 16.68 25.46 4.24
CA GLN A 405 17.47 26.60 3.77
C GLN A 405 17.65 27.64 4.88
N ALA A 406 16.59 27.97 5.63
CA ALA A 406 16.66 28.90 6.77
C ALA A 406 17.59 28.41 7.88
N THR A 407 17.62 27.08 8.14
CA THR A 407 18.56 26.49 9.12
C THR A 407 20.00 26.46 8.60
N ALA A 408 20.21 26.26 7.30
CA ALA A 408 21.53 26.34 6.68
C ALA A 408 22.06 27.78 6.66
N ASP A 409 21.22 28.75 6.32
CA ASP A 409 21.56 30.18 6.32
C ASP A 409 21.87 30.69 7.73
N ALA A 410 21.09 30.29 8.74
CA ALA A 410 21.36 30.61 10.15
C ALA A 410 22.68 30.01 10.68
N ALA A 411 23.01 28.78 10.25
CA ALA A 411 24.28 28.13 10.57
C ALA A 411 25.47 28.83 9.90
N GLN A 412 25.26 29.34 8.68
CA GLN A 412 26.29 30.07 7.93
C GLN A 412 26.52 31.47 8.52
N GLU A 413 25.46 32.18 8.93
CA GLU A 413 25.57 33.46 9.66
C GLU A 413 26.27 33.32 11.00
N ALA A 414 25.96 32.25 11.76
CA ALA A 414 26.64 31.97 13.03
C ALA A 414 28.11 31.64 12.83
N GLY A 415 28.46 30.93 11.75
CA GLY A 415 29.86 30.66 11.36
C GLY A 415 30.63 31.91 10.97
N VAL A 416 30.03 32.84 10.25
CA VAL A 416 30.62 34.13 9.87
C VAL A 416 30.81 35.05 11.08
N ALA A 417 29.84 35.05 12.02
CA ALA A 417 29.94 35.81 13.25
C ALA A 417 31.12 35.35 14.14
N THR A 418 31.38 34.03 14.19
CA THR A 418 32.51 33.46 14.96
C THR A 418 33.85 33.77 14.32
N VAL A 419 33.97 33.81 13.00
CA VAL A 419 35.20 34.15 12.28
C VAL A 419 35.54 35.64 12.45
N ASN A 420 34.53 36.52 12.44
CA ASN A 420 34.73 37.95 12.66
C ASN A 420 35.07 38.31 14.11
N ALA A 421 34.66 37.52 15.10
CA ALA A 421 35.00 37.72 16.53
C ALA A 421 36.45 37.29 16.83
N VAL A 422 37.05 36.40 16.04
CA VAL A 422 38.48 35.95 16.20
C VAL A 422 39.48 36.89 15.52
N SER A 423 39.03 37.75 14.61
CA SER A 423 39.88 38.66 13.84
C SER A 423 39.94 40.12 14.34
N ALA A 424 39.37 40.43 15.51
CA ALA A 424 39.50 41.76 16.07
C ALA A 424 40.90 41.98 16.69
N PRO A 425 41.66 43.03 16.29
CA PRO A 425 42.99 43.26 16.80
C PRO A 425 42.95 43.69 18.28
N THR A 426 43.79 43.08 19.08
CA THR A 426 43.99 43.43 20.50
C THR A 426 44.47 44.86 20.62
N PRO A 427 43.90 45.74 21.45
CA PRO A 427 44.44 47.10 21.64
C PRO A 427 45.78 47.04 22.34
N THR A 428 46.82 47.53 21.67
CA THR A 428 48.13 47.75 22.25
C THR A 428 48.07 48.84 23.31
N ALA A 429 48.39 48.48 24.55
CA ALA A 429 48.59 49.45 25.64
C ALA A 429 49.82 50.32 25.37
N ALA A 430 49.59 51.62 25.15
CA ALA A 430 50.66 52.63 25.13
C ALA A 430 51.04 52.98 26.58
N LYS A 431 52.37 52.97 26.82
CA LYS A 431 53.03 53.56 28.02
C LYS A 431 52.99 55.07 27.95
#